data_a0f081a83af829483fbf2278b389f710
#
_entry.id   a0f081a83af829483fbf2278b389f710
#
_cell.length_a   1.000
_cell.length_b   1.000
_cell.length_c   1.000
_cell.angle_alpha   90.00
_cell.angle_beta   90.00
_cell.angle_gamma   90.00
#
_symmetry.space_group_name_H-M   'P 1'
#
loop_
_entity.id
_entity.type
_entity.pdbx_description
1 polymer ?
#
loop_
_entity_poly.entity_id
_entity_poly.type
_entity_poly.pdbx_seq_one_letter_code
_entity_poly.pdbx_strand_id
1 'polypeptide(L)'
;LHYPLRRQRQMCIRDRYMKTLKKLSIIVAVGLSTIFFSGCSDYLDVSDDLAAELSMEEVFNNTGYARRFHRYIYSGIPDVSNIIITSSYAALTGLDNPWPAVSDELKSAQNNVKTIPTVGYHAGSADLSRWSLYKQIRQANEFLAYSHTIPQQGDVTDYIDEDELARLKNEARFLRAYYHYLLFELYGPIPIMTEISEPSASDLDYYRNSVDEVVQFIDSELNECYNELPEKEVNDDGTPNENRSAAPTKGAALAILAKLHVYAASPLLNGGYSEAIALRDNQDKQLFPAKDDKKWQTALNALQRFIDYAKTHYHLYKEKDKDGELNAEESLYQLFQVSLNNPEAIWQTSKNSWGDVGGEGRERRCTPRAIYSGFGCVGVLQEAIDDFYMNDGKSIHESGLYSEEGIGEDGIPNMYKNREPRFYQAITYSGKTWQKTTKQIYFYKGSGDDNSKADMSYSGYLLYKGMNRDLLNQGSNAKSKYRAGMLFRLADFYLLYAEALNHVNPSDERIIAHIDSVRYRAGIPLLKDIKPEIKGNQALQEEAIRKERRIELFAEGQRYFDVRRWMCADEEGYKQGGPVHGMNMNADNLEDFMERTAFETRIFERRMYLYPIPLNEIQKSSKLVQNPGW
;
A
#
# COMPACT_ATOMS: atom_id res chain seq x y z
N LEU A 1 -32.34 67.83 21.11
CA LEU A 1 -31.29 67.32 20.20
C LEU A 1 -30.21 66.48 20.95
N HIS A 2 -30.59 65.63 21.94
CA HIS A 2 -29.57 64.72 22.58
C HIS A 2 -30.08 63.31 22.92
N TYR A 3 -31.11 62.79 22.28
CA TYR A 3 -31.68 61.50 22.63
C TYR A 3 -31.35 60.31 21.68
N PRO A 4 -30.82 60.45 20.46
CA PRO A 4 -30.48 59.29 19.63
C PRO A 4 -29.13 58.64 19.96
N LEU A 5 -28.14 59.36 20.51
CA LEU A 5 -26.78 58.86 20.72
C LEU A 5 -26.63 57.91 21.91
N ARG A 6 -27.48 58.00 22.93
CA ARG A 6 -27.45 57.11 24.09
C ARG A 6 -27.99 55.70 23.76
N ARG A 7 -28.99 55.59 22.88
CA ARG A 7 -29.51 54.29 22.45
C ARG A 7 -28.55 53.55 21.54
N GLN A 8 -27.86 54.24 20.65
CA GLN A 8 -26.83 53.59 19.79
C GLN A 8 -25.62 53.10 20.59
N ARG A 9 -25.17 53.82 21.63
CA ARG A 9 -24.08 53.37 22.50
C ARG A 9 -24.48 52.13 23.33
N GLN A 10 -25.71 52.06 23.81
CA GLN A 10 -26.18 50.86 24.54
C GLN A 10 -26.39 49.65 23.64
N MET A 11 -26.83 49.83 22.38
CA MET A 11 -26.89 48.74 21.39
C MET A 11 -25.50 48.21 21.02
N CYS A 12 -24.53 49.09 20.78
CA CYS A 12 -23.17 48.69 20.49
C CYS A 12 -22.48 47.94 21.64
N ILE A 13 -22.76 48.31 22.90
CA ILE A 13 -22.21 47.63 24.08
C ILE A 13 -22.87 46.25 24.24
N ARG A 14 -24.19 46.14 24.02
CA ARG A 14 -24.91 44.86 24.10
C ARG A 14 -24.51 43.89 23.00
N ASP A 15 -24.29 44.38 21.78
CA ASP A 15 -23.80 43.53 20.67
C ASP A 15 -22.33 43.09 20.86
N ARG A 16 -21.53 43.91 21.47
CA ARG A 16 -20.14 43.55 21.81
C ARG A 16 -20.10 42.49 22.93
N TYR A 17 -20.94 42.60 23.94
CA TYR A 17 -21.07 41.60 25.02
C TYR A 17 -21.62 40.26 24.51
N MET A 18 -22.63 40.29 23.65
CA MET A 18 -23.20 39.07 23.04
C MET A 18 -22.23 38.38 22.10
N LYS A 19 -21.41 39.12 21.34
CA LYS A 19 -20.33 38.56 20.50
C LYS A 19 -19.18 37.98 21.34
N THR A 20 -18.85 38.58 22.48
CA THR A 20 -17.81 38.07 23.37
C THR A 20 -18.29 36.82 24.11
N LEU A 21 -19.53 36.76 24.57
CA LEU A 21 -20.13 35.57 25.19
C LEU A 21 -20.28 34.43 24.21
N LYS A 22 -20.66 34.68 22.93
CA LYS A 22 -20.68 33.64 21.88
C LYS A 22 -19.30 33.12 21.53
N LYS A 23 -18.28 33.99 21.52
CA LYS A 23 -16.90 33.54 21.32
C LYS A 23 -16.35 32.75 22.51
N LEU A 24 -16.69 33.14 23.76
CA LEU A 24 -16.32 32.36 24.93
C LEU A 24 -17.04 31.01 25.00
N SER A 25 -18.32 30.96 24.64
CA SER A 25 -19.08 29.71 24.59
C SER A 25 -18.58 28.76 23.50
N ILE A 26 -18.10 29.27 22.36
CA ILE A 26 -17.48 28.48 21.29
C ILE A 26 -16.10 27.97 21.72
N ILE A 27 -15.31 28.80 22.41
CA ILE A 27 -13.98 28.38 22.92
C ILE A 27 -14.14 27.34 24.04
N VAL A 28 -15.13 27.44 24.91
CA VAL A 28 -15.42 26.44 25.95
C VAL A 28 -16.01 25.16 25.35
N ALA A 29 -16.87 25.27 24.32
CA ALA A 29 -17.40 24.09 23.62
C ALA A 29 -16.32 23.35 22.78
N VAL A 30 -15.39 24.07 22.16
CA VAL A 30 -14.23 23.50 21.47
C VAL A 30 -13.22 22.94 22.47
N GLY A 31 -13.02 23.58 23.61
CA GLY A 31 -12.14 23.08 24.68
C GLY A 31 -12.70 21.84 25.41
N LEU A 32 -14.02 21.68 25.54
CA LEU A 32 -14.62 20.48 26.13
C LEU A 32 -14.76 19.31 25.10
N SER A 33 -14.85 19.60 23.81
CA SER A 33 -14.85 18.52 22.79
C SER A 33 -13.46 17.97 22.51
N THR A 34 -12.37 18.66 22.86
CA THR A 34 -11.00 18.14 22.75
C THR A 34 -10.59 17.24 23.92
N ILE A 35 -11.36 17.19 25.02
CA ILE A 35 -11.04 16.34 26.19
C ILE A 35 -11.56 14.90 26.06
N PHE A 36 -12.40 14.60 25.05
CA PHE A 36 -12.98 13.25 24.87
C PHE A 36 -12.45 12.45 23.68
N PHE A 37 -11.41 12.93 22.98
CA PHE A 37 -10.78 12.20 21.87
C PHE A 37 -9.30 11.89 22.10
N SER A 38 -8.81 11.92 23.35
CA SER A 38 -7.51 11.34 23.68
C SER A 38 -7.66 9.83 23.91
N GLY A 39 -8.00 9.11 22.87
CA GLY A 39 -7.93 7.66 22.82
C GLY A 39 -6.66 7.25 22.07
N CYS A 40 -5.64 6.78 22.79
CA CYS A 40 -4.52 5.94 22.33
C CYS A 40 -3.54 6.46 21.26
N SER A 41 -3.67 7.65 20.67
CA SER A 41 -2.61 8.19 19.79
C SER A 41 -1.44 8.78 20.57
N ASP A 42 -1.68 9.39 21.73
CA ASP A 42 -0.63 10.01 22.56
C ASP A 42 0.29 9.00 23.27
N TYR A 43 -0.05 7.72 23.24
CA TYR A 43 0.82 6.69 23.83
C TYR A 43 2.02 6.32 22.94
N LEU A 44 2.00 6.72 21.67
CA LEU A 44 3.07 6.46 20.69
C LEU A 44 3.90 7.71 20.36
N ASP A 45 3.42 8.90 20.69
CA ASP A 45 4.18 10.13 20.52
C ASP A 45 5.07 10.36 21.75
N VAL A 46 6.35 10.06 21.58
CA VAL A 46 7.37 10.82 22.32
C VAL A 46 7.34 12.17 21.64
N SER A 47 6.67 13.15 22.24
CA SER A 47 6.65 14.50 21.70
C SER A 47 8.10 14.93 21.42
N ASP A 48 8.31 15.61 20.30
CA ASP A 48 9.61 16.23 19.98
C ASP A 48 10.12 17.07 21.17
N ASP A 49 9.22 17.55 22.03
CA ASP A 49 9.51 18.26 23.26
C ASP A 49 10.17 17.37 24.35
N LEU A 50 9.75 16.10 24.48
CA LEU A 50 10.36 15.18 25.47
C LEU A 50 11.74 14.68 24.98
N ALA A 51 11.89 14.48 23.67
CA ALA A 51 13.17 14.12 23.06
C ALA A 51 14.17 15.29 23.05
N ALA A 52 13.70 16.53 23.13
CA ALA A 52 14.55 17.72 23.23
C ALA A 52 15.07 17.99 24.65
N GLU A 53 14.43 17.43 25.69
CA GLU A 53 14.79 17.66 27.10
C GLU A 53 15.62 16.51 27.72
N LEU A 54 15.53 15.28 27.20
CA LEU A 54 16.25 14.12 27.73
C LEU A 54 17.52 13.83 26.92
N SER A 55 18.63 13.64 27.64
CA SER A 55 19.85 13.14 27.02
C SER A 55 19.69 11.68 26.57
N MET A 56 20.46 11.23 25.57
CA MET A 56 20.45 9.83 25.13
C MET A 56 20.81 8.88 26.28
N GLU A 57 21.64 9.32 27.24
CA GLU A 57 21.96 8.56 28.44
C GLU A 57 20.72 8.35 29.33
N GLU A 58 19.92 9.39 29.54
CA GLU A 58 18.67 9.29 30.32
C GLU A 58 17.65 8.40 29.63
N VAL A 59 17.54 8.47 28.31
CA VAL A 59 16.64 7.61 27.52
C VAL A 59 17.02 6.15 27.68
N PHE A 60 18.27 5.80 27.51
CA PHE A 60 18.72 4.39 27.50
C PHE A 60 19.05 3.83 28.90
N ASN A 61 19.04 4.64 29.94
CA ASN A 61 19.07 4.19 31.33
C ASN A 61 17.66 3.94 31.92
N ASN A 62 16.59 4.18 31.15
CA ASN A 62 15.20 3.94 31.56
C ASN A 62 14.53 2.92 30.63
N THR A 63 14.05 1.81 31.18
CA THR A 63 13.40 0.70 30.42
C THR A 63 12.22 1.17 29.57
N GLY A 64 11.34 2.02 30.16
CA GLY A 64 10.16 2.55 29.48
C GLY A 64 10.53 3.47 28.31
N TYR A 65 11.54 4.32 28.48
CA TYR A 65 12.01 5.20 27.39
C TYR A 65 12.75 4.42 26.32
N ALA A 66 13.64 3.49 26.68
CA ALA A 66 14.37 2.66 25.72
C ALA A 66 13.42 1.83 24.84
N ARG A 67 12.42 1.16 25.44
CA ARG A 67 11.39 0.42 24.69
C ARG A 67 10.48 1.32 23.85
N ARG A 68 10.20 2.55 24.29
CA ARG A 68 9.42 3.53 23.53
C ARG A 68 10.22 4.04 22.34
N PHE A 69 11.49 4.33 22.53
CA PHE A 69 12.42 4.71 21.47
C PHE A 69 12.51 3.62 20.39
N HIS A 70 12.66 2.36 20.79
CA HIS A 70 12.63 1.22 19.87
C HIS A 70 11.30 1.14 19.10
N ARG A 71 10.14 1.26 19.78
CA ARG A 71 8.83 1.20 19.13
C ARG A 71 8.63 2.31 18.09
N TYR A 72 9.23 3.47 18.28
CA TYR A 72 9.12 4.55 17.30
C TYR A 72 9.81 4.21 15.96
N ILE A 73 10.81 3.33 15.95
CA ILE A 73 11.42 2.85 14.71
C ILE A 73 10.37 2.21 13.80
N TYR A 74 9.36 1.52 14.37
CA TYR A 74 8.24 0.90 13.63
C TYR A 74 7.31 1.89 12.93
N SER A 75 7.35 3.18 13.29
CA SER A 75 6.48 4.20 12.68
C SER A 75 6.70 4.37 11.17
N GLY A 76 7.86 3.98 10.66
CA GLY A 76 8.18 3.99 9.23
C GLY A 76 7.56 2.83 8.42
N ILE A 77 6.97 1.82 9.09
CA ILE A 77 6.27 0.74 8.37
C ILE A 77 5.04 1.31 7.67
N PRO A 78 4.85 1.09 6.34
CA PRO A 78 3.73 1.62 5.59
C PRO A 78 2.37 1.15 6.11
N ASP A 79 1.37 2.02 6.03
CA ASP A 79 -0.04 1.63 6.20
C ASP A 79 -0.66 1.23 4.86
N VAL A 80 -0.47 -0.02 4.47
CA VAL A 80 -1.01 -0.54 3.19
C VAL A 80 -2.54 -0.69 3.19
N SER A 81 -3.21 -0.55 4.34
CA SER A 81 -4.66 -0.48 4.42
C SER A 81 -5.20 0.90 4.03
N ASN A 82 -4.38 1.95 4.14
CA ASN A 82 -4.74 3.32 3.82
C ASN A 82 -4.50 3.63 2.34
N ILE A 83 -5.49 3.36 1.51
CA ILE A 83 -5.48 3.70 0.08
C ILE A 83 -5.92 5.14 -0.20
N ILE A 84 -6.40 5.84 0.83
CA ILE A 84 -6.87 7.22 0.76
C ILE A 84 -6.51 7.89 2.07
N ILE A 85 -5.85 9.04 1.99
CA ILE A 85 -5.60 9.84 3.17
C ILE A 85 -6.92 10.40 3.70
N THR A 86 -7.18 10.14 4.97
CA THR A 86 -8.43 10.48 5.64
C THR A 86 -8.57 11.96 5.97
N SER A 87 -7.46 12.71 5.99
CA SER A 87 -7.46 14.15 6.27
C SER A 87 -7.25 14.95 4.99
N SER A 88 -8.14 15.90 4.70
CA SER A 88 -7.99 16.86 3.60
C SER A 88 -6.78 17.80 3.75
N TYR A 89 -6.12 17.77 4.91
CA TYR A 89 -4.99 18.62 5.25
C TYR A 89 -3.68 17.86 5.46
N ALA A 90 -3.71 16.53 5.49
CA ALA A 90 -2.48 15.74 5.61
C ALA A 90 -1.80 15.61 4.26
N ALA A 91 -0.49 15.80 4.23
CA ALA A 91 0.32 15.49 3.05
C ALA A 91 0.24 13.99 2.77
N LEU A 92 0.05 13.65 1.51
CA LEU A 92 0.13 12.27 1.05
C LEU A 92 1.59 11.82 1.16
N THR A 93 1.82 10.72 1.85
CA THR A 93 3.15 10.15 1.96
C THR A 93 3.23 8.82 1.22
N GLY A 94 4.39 8.47 0.71
CA GLY A 94 4.65 7.14 0.16
C GLY A 94 4.67 6.02 1.21
N LEU A 95 4.36 6.35 2.48
CA LEU A 95 4.20 5.40 3.60
C LEU A 95 2.74 5.00 3.86
N ASP A 96 1.81 5.51 3.06
CA ASP A 96 0.45 5.00 2.91
C ASP A 96 0.40 4.09 1.66
N ASN A 97 -0.79 3.77 1.17
CA ASN A 97 -0.95 3.03 -0.09
C ASN A 97 -1.66 3.87 -1.18
N PRO A 98 -1.05 4.97 -1.63
CA PRO A 98 -1.60 5.78 -2.72
C PRO A 98 -1.45 5.11 -4.09
N TRP A 99 -0.62 4.10 -4.21
CA TRP A 99 -0.12 3.50 -5.44
C TRP A 99 -1.21 3.03 -6.41
N PRO A 100 -2.32 2.40 -5.94
CA PRO A 100 -3.42 2.04 -6.84
C PRO A 100 -4.09 3.24 -7.50
N ALA A 101 -4.19 4.38 -6.78
CA ALA A 101 -4.85 5.57 -7.30
C ALA A 101 -3.96 6.42 -8.24
N VAL A 102 -2.64 6.19 -8.20
CA VAL A 102 -1.65 6.82 -9.10
C VAL A 102 -1.12 5.86 -10.17
N SER A 103 -1.79 4.72 -10.34
CA SER A 103 -1.60 3.74 -11.42
C SER A 103 -2.89 3.61 -12.24
N ASP A 104 -2.89 2.72 -13.22
CA ASP A 104 -4.04 2.39 -14.07
C ASP A 104 -5.12 1.52 -13.36
N GLU A 105 -5.26 1.63 -12.02
CA GLU A 105 -6.22 0.83 -11.25
C GLU A 105 -7.41 1.64 -10.74
N LEU A 106 -7.14 2.70 -9.99
CA LEU A 106 -8.17 3.43 -9.26
C LEU A 106 -8.21 4.91 -9.63
N LYS A 107 -9.37 5.54 -9.36
CA LYS A 107 -9.56 6.98 -9.30
C LYS A 107 -10.04 7.38 -7.92
N SER A 108 -9.24 8.11 -7.17
CA SER A 108 -9.71 8.77 -5.96
C SER A 108 -10.37 10.10 -6.31
N ALA A 109 -11.51 10.39 -5.71
CA ALA A 109 -12.16 11.70 -5.81
C ALA A 109 -11.66 12.69 -4.74
N GLN A 110 -10.73 12.29 -3.89
CA GLN A 110 -10.29 13.07 -2.73
C GLN A 110 -8.78 13.30 -2.70
N ASN A 111 -8.41 14.43 -2.08
CA ASN A 111 -7.05 14.83 -1.73
C ASN A 111 -6.10 14.99 -2.94
N ASN A 112 -4.81 15.10 -2.68
CA ASN A 112 -3.78 15.23 -3.71
C ASN A 112 -3.73 14.03 -4.65
N VAL A 113 -4.13 12.82 -4.19
CA VAL A 113 -4.27 11.63 -5.03
C VAL A 113 -5.22 11.86 -6.21
N LYS A 114 -6.19 12.75 -6.06
CA LYS A 114 -7.12 13.13 -7.14
C LYS A 114 -6.41 13.79 -8.32
N THR A 115 -5.41 14.62 -8.05
CA THR A 115 -4.77 15.48 -9.05
C THR A 115 -3.42 14.95 -9.52
N ILE A 116 -2.68 14.20 -8.71
CA ILE A 116 -1.37 13.68 -9.10
C ILE A 116 -1.37 12.97 -10.47
N PRO A 117 -2.35 12.09 -10.78
CA PRO A 117 -2.35 11.42 -12.08
C PRO A 117 -2.53 12.35 -13.27
N THR A 118 -3.15 13.53 -13.08
CA THR A 118 -3.46 14.48 -14.15
C THR A 118 -2.47 15.63 -14.29
N VAL A 119 -1.79 16.00 -13.19
CA VAL A 119 -0.79 17.07 -13.18
C VAL A 119 0.64 16.54 -13.13
N GLY A 120 0.79 15.24 -12.84
CA GLY A 120 2.07 14.63 -12.54
C GLY A 120 2.60 15.03 -11.17
N TYR A 121 3.78 14.55 -10.85
CA TYR A 121 4.55 14.95 -9.68
C TYR A 121 5.90 15.53 -10.14
N HIS A 122 6.54 16.31 -9.28
CA HIS A 122 7.82 16.95 -9.57
C HIS A 122 8.72 16.95 -8.33
N ALA A 123 10.01 17.19 -8.51
CA ALA A 123 10.99 17.12 -7.43
C ALA A 123 10.72 18.07 -6.24
N GLY A 124 9.97 19.15 -6.46
CA GLY A 124 9.52 20.06 -5.39
C GLY A 124 8.27 19.60 -4.64
N SER A 125 7.58 18.54 -5.10
CA SER A 125 6.44 17.94 -4.41
C SER A 125 6.93 16.91 -3.40
N ALA A 126 6.39 16.94 -2.17
CA ALA A 126 6.63 15.91 -1.16
C ALA A 126 5.63 14.73 -1.28
N ASP A 127 4.62 14.86 -2.15
CA ASP A 127 3.60 13.83 -2.37
C ASP A 127 4.26 12.52 -2.82
N LEU A 128 3.86 11.40 -2.27
CA LEU A 128 4.41 10.06 -2.53
C LEU A 128 5.86 9.83 -2.06
N SER A 129 6.55 10.85 -1.56
CA SER A 129 7.94 10.72 -1.11
C SER A 129 8.06 9.75 0.06
N ARG A 130 9.12 8.94 0.05
CA ARG A 130 9.56 8.08 1.16
C ARG A 130 10.84 8.60 1.83
N TRP A 131 11.34 9.78 1.43
CA TRP A 131 12.62 10.29 1.90
C TRP A 131 12.67 10.53 3.41
N SER A 132 11.53 10.77 4.03
CA SER A 132 11.40 10.88 5.49
C SER A 132 11.83 9.63 6.27
N LEU A 133 11.93 8.46 5.62
CA LEU A 133 12.42 7.22 6.24
C LEU A 133 13.86 7.32 6.78
N TYR A 134 14.64 8.29 6.30
CA TYR A 134 15.96 8.55 6.89
C TYR A 134 15.89 8.95 8.37
N LYS A 135 14.76 9.48 8.85
CA LYS A 135 14.53 9.69 10.29
C LYS A 135 14.49 8.37 11.06
N GLN A 136 13.75 7.39 10.57
CA GLN A 136 13.65 6.08 11.21
C GLN A 136 14.94 5.26 11.07
N ILE A 137 15.66 5.43 9.96
CA ILE A 137 17.02 4.85 9.77
C ILE A 137 17.98 5.44 10.81
N ARG A 138 17.99 6.78 10.99
CA ARG A 138 18.78 7.42 12.04
C ARG A 138 18.41 6.88 13.42
N GLN A 139 17.14 6.75 13.73
CA GLN A 139 16.65 6.24 14.99
C GLN A 139 17.09 4.78 15.24
N ALA A 140 17.05 3.94 14.19
CA ALA A 140 17.59 2.59 14.27
C ALA A 140 19.10 2.60 14.57
N ASN A 141 19.87 3.49 13.93
CA ASN A 141 21.31 3.63 14.19
C ASN A 141 21.58 4.09 15.63
N GLU A 142 20.84 5.08 16.14
CA GLU A 142 20.95 5.55 17.52
C GLU A 142 20.61 4.44 18.52
N PHE A 143 19.53 3.68 18.26
CA PHE A 143 19.17 2.54 19.11
C PHE A 143 20.27 1.48 19.13
N LEU A 144 20.79 1.12 17.95
CA LEU A 144 21.87 0.12 17.84
C LEU A 144 23.16 0.53 18.58
N ALA A 145 23.48 1.82 18.56
CA ALA A 145 24.69 2.35 19.17
C ALA A 145 24.57 2.56 20.69
N TYR A 146 23.46 3.12 21.15
CA TYR A 146 23.33 3.57 22.55
C TYR A 146 22.60 2.59 23.48
N SER A 147 21.78 1.66 22.94
CA SER A 147 21.05 0.72 23.78
C SER A 147 21.98 -0.31 24.44
N HIS A 148 21.74 -0.55 25.71
CA HIS A 148 22.45 -1.52 26.55
C HIS A 148 21.48 -2.21 27.52
N THR A 149 21.95 -3.25 28.22
CA THR A 149 21.17 -3.91 29.27
C THR A 149 20.88 -2.94 30.42
N ILE A 150 19.69 -3.00 30.95
CA ILE A 150 19.28 -2.25 32.13
C ILE A 150 19.02 -3.25 33.24
N PRO A 151 19.90 -3.34 34.28
CA PRO A 151 19.80 -4.37 35.30
C PRO A 151 18.55 -4.18 36.18
N GLN A 152 18.03 -5.30 36.67
CA GLN A 152 16.95 -5.32 37.65
C GLN A 152 17.38 -4.59 38.93
N GLN A 153 16.52 -3.70 39.42
CA GLN A 153 16.73 -2.96 40.66
C GLN A 153 15.79 -3.48 41.76
N GLY A 154 16.33 -4.20 42.73
CA GLY A 154 15.55 -4.80 43.82
C GLY A 154 14.46 -5.75 43.31
N ASP A 155 13.26 -5.62 43.84
CA ASP A 155 12.10 -6.46 43.45
C ASP A 155 11.36 -5.94 42.20
N VAL A 156 11.86 -4.92 41.52
CA VAL A 156 11.27 -4.36 40.31
C VAL A 156 11.51 -5.32 39.16
N THR A 157 10.43 -5.80 38.53
CA THR A 157 10.48 -6.73 37.39
C THR A 157 10.71 -6.03 36.05
N ASP A 158 10.87 -4.72 36.01
CA ASP A 158 11.07 -3.92 34.81
C ASP A 158 12.57 -3.70 34.56
N TYR A 159 13.17 -4.56 33.75
CA TYR A 159 14.59 -4.54 33.34
C TYR A 159 14.70 -4.92 31.85
N ILE A 160 15.86 -4.71 31.26
CA ILE A 160 16.21 -5.18 29.90
C ILE A 160 17.44 -6.06 30.04
N ASP A 161 17.24 -7.36 29.89
CA ASP A 161 18.32 -8.36 29.89
C ASP A 161 19.02 -8.48 28.53
N GLU A 162 19.97 -9.38 28.43
CA GLU A 162 20.75 -9.63 27.21
C GLU A 162 19.86 -10.16 26.07
N ASP A 163 18.90 -11.05 26.39
CA ASP A 163 18.02 -11.67 25.39
C ASP A 163 17.04 -10.65 24.81
N GLU A 164 16.42 -9.84 25.66
CA GLU A 164 15.54 -8.77 25.20
C GLU A 164 16.33 -7.74 24.37
N LEU A 165 17.50 -7.32 24.85
CA LEU A 165 18.33 -6.36 24.14
C LEU A 165 18.74 -6.88 22.76
N ALA A 166 19.20 -8.14 22.68
CA ALA A 166 19.59 -8.77 21.42
C ALA A 166 18.43 -8.81 20.43
N ARG A 167 17.22 -9.19 20.89
CA ARG A 167 15.98 -9.17 20.10
C ARG A 167 15.66 -7.78 19.60
N LEU A 168 15.65 -6.76 20.47
CA LEU A 168 15.34 -5.37 20.09
C LEU A 168 16.36 -4.81 19.08
N LYS A 169 17.65 -5.11 19.25
CA LYS A 169 18.69 -4.72 18.29
C LYS A 169 18.52 -5.42 16.94
N ASN A 170 18.15 -6.69 16.95
CA ASN A 170 17.91 -7.42 15.71
C ASN A 170 16.70 -6.87 14.93
N GLU A 171 15.61 -6.53 15.65
CA GLU A 171 14.46 -5.85 15.05
C GLU A 171 14.84 -4.46 14.48
N ALA A 172 15.61 -3.67 15.20
CA ALA A 172 16.06 -2.36 14.72
C ALA A 172 16.94 -2.48 13.45
N ARG A 173 17.84 -3.49 13.39
CA ARG A 173 18.64 -3.79 12.20
C ARG A 173 17.77 -4.20 11.02
N PHE A 174 16.81 -5.11 11.24
CA PHE A 174 15.84 -5.52 10.22
C PHE A 174 15.08 -4.32 9.65
N LEU A 175 14.52 -3.46 10.51
CA LEU A 175 13.77 -2.27 10.10
C LEU A 175 14.65 -1.28 9.34
N ARG A 176 15.91 -1.09 9.74
CA ARG A 176 16.88 -0.28 9.01
C ARG A 176 17.07 -0.79 7.58
N ALA A 177 17.27 -2.10 7.41
CA ALA A 177 17.39 -2.72 6.10
C ALA A 177 16.10 -2.58 5.26
N TYR A 178 14.94 -2.79 5.88
CA TYR A 178 13.64 -2.62 5.22
C TYR A 178 13.40 -1.19 4.75
N TYR A 179 13.76 -0.19 5.53
CA TYR A 179 13.60 1.22 5.13
C TYR A 179 14.54 1.60 3.96
N HIS A 180 15.76 1.05 3.93
CA HIS A 180 16.61 1.19 2.76
C HIS A 180 16.00 0.49 1.53
N TYR A 181 15.36 -0.68 1.70
CA TYR A 181 14.62 -1.35 0.62
C TYR A 181 13.47 -0.47 0.09
N LEU A 182 12.66 0.12 0.96
CA LEU A 182 11.56 1.01 0.54
C LEU A 182 12.04 2.26 -0.19
N LEU A 183 13.18 2.81 0.20
CA LEU A 183 13.83 3.91 -0.51
C LEU A 183 14.37 3.43 -1.87
N PHE A 184 15.07 2.31 -1.89
CA PHE A 184 15.61 1.70 -3.10
C PHE A 184 14.53 1.39 -4.14
N GLU A 185 13.41 0.80 -3.71
CA GLU A 185 12.27 0.47 -4.58
C GLU A 185 11.73 1.70 -5.34
N LEU A 186 11.77 2.88 -4.71
CA LEU A 186 11.22 4.12 -5.27
C LEU A 186 12.24 4.98 -6.02
N TYR A 187 13.47 5.07 -5.50
CA TYR A 187 14.51 6.01 -6.00
C TYR A 187 15.66 5.33 -6.76
N GLY A 188 15.81 4.00 -6.68
CA GLY A 188 17.00 3.28 -7.14
C GLY A 188 18.21 3.51 -6.23
N PRO A 189 19.36 4.01 -6.75
CA PRO A 189 20.50 4.40 -5.95
C PRO A 189 20.15 5.38 -4.83
N ILE A 190 20.63 5.14 -3.62
CA ILE A 190 20.37 5.96 -2.43
C ILE A 190 21.60 6.04 -1.53
N PRO A 191 21.76 7.03 -0.65
CA PRO A 191 22.72 6.96 0.42
C PRO A 191 22.46 5.80 1.39
N ILE A 192 23.47 5.03 1.73
CA ILE A 192 23.43 4.02 2.80
C ILE A 192 23.84 4.70 4.09
N MET A 193 22.96 4.69 5.10
CA MET A 193 23.17 5.37 6.37
C MET A 193 23.23 4.36 7.52
N THR A 194 24.44 4.08 8.02
CA THR A 194 24.69 3.11 9.11
C THR A 194 25.27 3.75 10.36
N GLU A 195 25.73 5.00 10.26
CA GLU A 195 26.40 5.72 11.34
C GLU A 195 25.53 6.88 11.84
N ILE A 196 25.79 7.29 13.07
CA ILE A 196 25.17 8.47 13.67
C ILE A 196 26.01 9.67 13.26
N SER A 197 25.36 10.62 12.56
CA SER A 197 25.99 11.89 12.26
C SER A 197 25.67 12.89 13.37
N GLU A 198 26.70 13.49 13.96
CA GLU A 198 26.52 14.57 14.93
C GLU A 198 25.91 15.79 14.24
N PRO A 199 24.90 16.47 14.84
CA PRO A 199 24.28 17.65 14.25
C PRO A 199 25.25 18.80 13.99
N SER A 200 26.36 18.82 14.71
CA SER A 200 27.46 19.80 14.58
C SER A 200 28.51 19.40 13.54
N ALA A 201 28.42 18.23 12.93
CA ALA A 201 29.38 17.79 11.93
C ALA A 201 29.34 18.71 10.71
N SER A 202 30.53 19.11 10.24
CA SER A 202 30.68 20.00 9.08
C SER A 202 30.37 19.32 7.73
N ASP A 203 30.26 17.99 7.71
CA ASP A 203 30.02 17.19 6.49
C ASP A 203 28.83 16.24 6.71
N LEU A 204 27.61 16.82 6.64
CA LEU A 204 26.35 16.08 6.64
C LEU A 204 25.84 15.81 5.21
N ASP A 205 26.74 15.82 4.23
CA ASP A 205 26.42 15.63 2.83
C ASP A 205 26.92 14.25 2.36
N TYR A 206 26.07 13.50 1.65
CA TYR A 206 26.30 12.10 1.32
C TYR A 206 26.15 11.83 -0.17
N TYR A 207 27.04 11.00 -0.71
CA TYR A 207 26.88 10.45 -2.05
C TYR A 207 25.80 9.37 -2.07
N ARG A 208 25.20 9.17 -3.23
CA ARG A 208 24.37 7.99 -3.48
C ARG A 208 25.26 6.77 -3.66
N ASN A 209 24.89 5.68 -3.05
CA ASN A 209 25.45 4.37 -3.35
C ASN A 209 24.80 3.81 -4.62
N SER A 210 25.56 3.07 -5.41
CA SER A 210 25.04 2.44 -6.63
C SER A 210 23.98 1.38 -6.32
N VAL A 211 23.19 1.00 -7.34
CA VAL A 211 22.21 -0.09 -7.23
C VAL A 211 22.83 -1.33 -6.58
N ASP A 212 24.01 -1.77 -7.03
CA ASP A 212 24.62 -3.00 -6.55
C ASP A 212 25.10 -2.88 -5.10
N GLU A 213 25.64 -1.72 -4.69
CA GLU A 213 26.03 -1.46 -3.30
C GLU A 213 24.82 -1.45 -2.36
N VAL A 214 23.71 -0.83 -2.77
CA VAL A 214 22.47 -0.81 -1.96
C VAL A 214 21.90 -2.22 -1.82
N VAL A 215 21.87 -2.99 -2.91
CA VAL A 215 21.41 -4.39 -2.89
C VAL A 215 22.30 -5.22 -1.96
N GLN A 216 23.62 -5.11 -2.07
CA GLN A 216 24.56 -5.85 -1.21
C GLN A 216 24.38 -5.50 0.27
N PHE A 217 24.19 -4.22 0.58
CA PHE A 217 23.96 -3.78 1.96
C PHE A 217 22.67 -4.39 2.54
N ILE A 218 21.55 -4.25 1.85
CA ILE A 218 20.26 -4.78 2.32
C ILE A 218 20.33 -6.30 2.46
N ASP A 219 20.93 -6.98 1.47
CA ASP A 219 21.09 -8.44 1.49
C ASP A 219 21.89 -8.90 2.72
N SER A 220 23.02 -8.26 3.00
CA SER A 220 23.87 -8.58 4.16
C SER A 220 23.13 -8.35 5.48
N GLU A 221 22.50 -7.20 5.67
CA GLU A 221 21.77 -6.87 6.89
C GLU A 221 20.64 -7.87 7.17
N LEU A 222 19.85 -8.24 6.16
CA LEU A 222 18.74 -9.17 6.33
C LEU A 222 19.21 -10.62 6.56
N ASN A 223 20.29 -11.05 5.94
CA ASN A 223 20.86 -12.37 6.19
C ASN A 223 21.48 -12.47 7.60
N GLU A 224 22.08 -11.41 8.12
CA GLU A 224 22.54 -11.36 9.50
C GLU A 224 21.37 -11.41 10.49
N CYS A 225 20.27 -10.68 10.23
CA CYS A 225 19.08 -10.71 11.08
C CYS A 225 18.37 -12.06 11.07
N TYR A 226 18.35 -12.75 9.94
CA TYR A 226 17.50 -13.92 9.69
C TYR A 226 17.62 -15.01 10.76
N ASN A 227 18.82 -15.31 11.22
CA ASN A 227 19.05 -16.41 12.16
C ASN A 227 18.42 -16.16 13.53
N GLU A 228 18.38 -14.90 13.95
CA GLU A 228 17.90 -14.46 15.27
C GLU A 228 16.41 -14.08 15.25
N LEU A 229 15.79 -13.98 14.06
CA LEU A 229 14.37 -13.69 13.96
C LEU A 229 13.53 -14.93 14.30
N PRO A 230 12.35 -14.75 14.93
CA PRO A 230 11.43 -15.85 15.18
C PRO A 230 10.75 -16.33 13.89
N GLU A 231 10.28 -17.56 13.86
CA GLU A 231 9.41 -18.06 12.79
C GLU A 231 8.02 -17.42 12.87
N LYS A 232 7.51 -17.27 14.10
CA LYS A 232 6.23 -16.61 14.43
C LYS A 232 6.36 -15.90 15.76
N GLU A 233 5.62 -14.80 15.92
CA GLU A 233 5.46 -14.14 17.22
C GLU A 233 4.35 -14.86 18.01
N VAL A 234 4.73 -15.50 19.10
CA VAL A 234 3.84 -16.25 19.97
C VAL A 234 4.03 -15.85 21.44
N ASN A 235 2.99 -16.05 22.23
CA ASN A 235 3.03 -15.97 23.69
C ASN A 235 3.67 -17.25 24.29
N ASP A 236 3.94 -17.26 25.58
CA ASP A 236 4.53 -18.40 26.29
C ASP A 236 3.71 -19.69 26.19
N ASP A 237 2.41 -19.59 25.98
CA ASP A 237 1.48 -20.71 25.77
C ASP A 237 1.41 -21.18 24.29
N GLY A 238 2.20 -20.59 23.40
CA GLY A 238 2.23 -20.88 21.96
C GLY A 238 1.10 -20.25 21.15
N THR A 239 0.23 -19.46 21.77
CA THR A 239 -0.79 -18.69 21.05
C THR A 239 -0.15 -17.48 20.34
N PRO A 240 -0.74 -16.99 19.22
CA PRO A 240 -0.22 -15.81 18.53
C PRO A 240 -0.17 -14.59 19.43
N ASN A 241 0.93 -13.86 19.38
CA ASN A 241 1.07 -12.61 20.11
C ASN A 241 0.51 -11.43 19.30
N GLU A 242 -0.72 -11.05 19.62
CA GLU A 242 -1.42 -9.94 18.92
C GLU A 242 -0.67 -8.62 19.03
N ASN A 243 -0.03 -8.36 20.18
CA ASN A 243 0.71 -7.11 20.42
C ASN A 243 2.00 -7.01 19.59
N ARG A 244 2.44 -8.13 19.00
CA ARG A 244 3.64 -8.21 18.20
C ARG A 244 3.39 -8.65 16.75
N SER A 245 2.14 -8.60 16.30
CA SER A 245 1.72 -9.05 14.96
C SER A 245 2.44 -8.37 13.80
N ALA A 246 3.00 -7.17 14.01
CA ALA A 246 3.81 -6.44 13.03
C ALA A 246 5.32 -6.61 13.23
N ALA A 247 5.77 -7.37 14.23
CA ALA A 247 7.18 -7.61 14.44
C ALA A 247 7.78 -8.47 13.30
N PRO A 248 9.05 -8.26 12.96
CA PRO A 248 9.69 -9.01 11.88
C PRO A 248 9.87 -10.48 12.24
N THR A 249 9.72 -11.33 11.21
CA THR A 249 9.90 -12.77 11.29
C THR A 249 10.89 -13.27 10.23
N LYS A 250 11.35 -14.51 10.34
CA LYS A 250 12.16 -15.16 9.29
C LYS A 250 11.50 -15.07 7.91
N GLY A 251 10.18 -15.30 7.85
CA GLY A 251 9.41 -15.19 6.62
C GLY A 251 9.44 -13.79 6.02
N ALA A 252 9.32 -12.75 6.85
CA ALA A 252 9.41 -11.36 6.41
C ALA A 252 10.79 -11.02 5.83
N ALA A 253 11.88 -11.48 6.47
CA ALA A 253 13.24 -11.28 5.97
C ALA A 253 13.45 -11.95 4.61
N LEU A 254 13.04 -13.21 4.46
CA LEU A 254 13.13 -13.94 3.19
C LEU A 254 12.28 -13.30 2.08
N ALA A 255 11.11 -12.77 2.43
CA ALA A 255 10.23 -12.06 1.49
C ALA A 255 10.89 -10.78 0.96
N ILE A 256 11.50 -9.97 1.84
CA ILE A 256 12.21 -8.76 1.41
C ILE A 256 13.41 -9.11 0.53
N LEU A 257 14.22 -10.12 0.92
CA LEU A 257 15.35 -10.61 0.12
C LEU A 257 14.90 -11.04 -1.29
N ALA A 258 13.82 -11.80 -1.38
CA ALA A 258 13.27 -12.25 -2.67
C ALA A 258 12.83 -11.06 -3.55
N LYS A 259 12.09 -10.11 -2.99
CA LYS A 259 11.68 -8.90 -3.73
C LYS A 259 12.86 -8.02 -4.12
N LEU A 260 13.84 -7.83 -3.24
CA LEU A 260 15.06 -7.07 -3.50
C LEU A 260 15.78 -7.58 -4.75
N HIS A 261 16.00 -8.90 -4.83
CA HIS A 261 16.71 -9.49 -5.96
C HIS A 261 15.88 -9.51 -7.24
N VAL A 262 14.54 -9.65 -7.17
CA VAL A 262 13.66 -9.48 -8.35
C VAL A 262 13.75 -8.06 -8.88
N TYR A 263 13.71 -7.04 -8.01
CA TYR A 263 13.86 -5.64 -8.42
C TYR A 263 15.24 -5.38 -9.03
N ALA A 264 16.31 -5.88 -8.39
CA ALA A 264 17.68 -5.76 -8.91
C ALA A 264 17.90 -6.45 -10.25
N ALA A 265 17.14 -7.50 -10.56
CA ALA A 265 17.17 -8.21 -11.85
C ALA A 265 16.28 -7.59 -12.92
N SER A 266 15.26 -6.80 -12.51
CA SER A 266 14.27 -6.22 -13.42
C SER A 266 14.87 -5.11 -14.30
N PRO A 267 14.36 -4.90 -15.52
CA PRO A 267 14.92 -3.98 -16.50
C PRO A 267 15.22 -2.57 -15.97
N LEU A 268 14.36 -1.99 -15.13
CA LEU A 268 14.55 -0.64 -14.58
C LEU A 268 15.90 -0.47 -13.86
N LEU A 269 16.31 -1.48 -13.09
CA LEU A 269 17.52 -1.44 -12.25
C LEU A 269 18.66 -2.32 -12.81
N ASN A 270 18.44 -2.95 -13.94
CA ASN A 270 19.40 -3.87 -14.59
C ASN A 270 19.55 -3.56 -16.09
N GLY A 271 19.94 -2.34 -16.39
CA GLY A 271 20.36 -1.95 -17.74
C GLY A 271 19.26 -1.71 -18.77
N GLY A 272 17.98 -1.76 -18.39
CA GLY A 272 16.86 -1.49 -19.31
C GLY A 272 16.49 -0.01 -19.43
N TYR A 273 16.93 0.83 -18.49
CA TYR A 273 16.68 2.27 -18.51
C TYR A 273 17.94 3.01 -19.00
N SER A 274 17.99 3.31 -20.29
CA SER A 274 19.18 3.89 -20.96
C SER A 274 19.67 5.19 -20.32
N GLU A 275 18.73 6.07 -19.92
CA GLU A 275 19.02 7.35 -19.29
C GLU A 275 19.65 7.16 -17.88
N ALA A 276 19.27 6.11 -17.19
CA ALA A 276 19.83 5.79 -15.88
C ALA A 276 21.25 5.19 -15.96
N ILE A 277 21.55 4.40 -17.00
CA ILE A 277 22.89 3.85 -17.20
C ILE A 277 23.94 4.96 -17.36
N ALA A 278 23.55 6.09 -17.95
CA ALA A 278 24.42 7.24 -18.13
C ALA A 278 24.66 8.05 -16.86
N LEU A 279 23.86 7.82 -15.80
CA LEU A 279 23.92 8.62 -14.59
C LEU A 279 25.22 8.35 -13.81
N ARG A 280 25.95 9.42 -13.53
CA ARG A 280 27.16 9.42 -12.71
C ARG A 280 26.99 10.39 -11.55
N ASP A 281 27.66 10.12 -10.44
CA ASP A 281 27.81 11.10 -9.38
C ASP A 281 28.92 12.13 -9.71
N ASN A 282 29.16 13.07 -8.79
CA ASN A 282 30.17 14.12 -8.98
C ASN A 282 31.62 13.59 -8.90
N GLN A 283 31.82 12.29 -8.62
CA GLN A 283 33.12 11.61 -8.65
C GLN A 283 33.25 10.69 -9.88
N ASP A 284 32.37 10.81 -10.87
CA ASP A 284 32.28 9.97 -12.06
C ASP A 284 31.94 8.49 -11.78
N LYS A 285 31.40 8.19 -10.59
CA LYS A 285 30.95 6.86 -10.22
C LYS A 285 29.62 6.54 -10.91
N GLN A 286 29.56 5.39 -11.58
CA GLN A 286 28.33 4.89 -12.18
C GLN A 286 27.33 4.42 -11.10
N LEU A 287 26.10 4.90 -11.18
CA LEU A 287 25.07 4.60 -10.17
C LEU A 287 24.17 3.41 -10.55
N PHE A 288 23.92 3.21 -11.86
CA PHE A 288 23.12 2.08 -12.35
C PHE A 288 24.03 1.11 -13.12
N PRO A 289 23.87 -0.22 -12.93
CA PRO A 289 24.68 -1.21 -13.62
C PRO A 289 24.30 -1.34 -15.09
N ALA A 290 25.19 -1.87 -15.89
CA ALA A 290 24.86 -2.47 -17.16
C ALA A 290 24.02 -3.75 -16.95
N LYS A 291 23.34 -4.20 -18.02
CA LYS A 291 22.55 -5.44 -17.96
C LYS A 291 23.42 -6.65 -17.60
N ASP A 292 22.96 -7.39 -16.60
CA ASP A 292 23.53 -8.67 -16.19
C ASP A 292 22.41 -9.71 -16.02
N ASP A 293 22.33 -10.64 -16.95
CA ASP A 293 21.31 -11.70 -16.95
C ASP A 293 21.46 -12.68 -15.77
N LYS A 294 22.64 -12.74 -15.13
CA LYS A 294 22.87 -13.57 -13.92
C LYS A 294 22.06 -13.11 -12.72
N LYS A 295 21.63 -11.84 -12.69
CA LYS A 295 20.78 -11.32 -11.61
C LYS A 295 19.45 -12.06 -11.50
N TRP A 296 18.89 -12.55 -12.60
CA TRP A 296 17.69 -13.40 -12.56
C TRP A 296 17.95 -14.76 -11.88
N GLN A 297 19.14 -15.34 -12.05
CA GLN A 297 19.51 -16.54 -11.29
C GLN A 297 19.61 -16.25 -9.79
N THR A 298 20.16 -15.10 -9.39
CA THR A 298 20.20 -14.68 -7.99
C THR A 298 18.81 -14.47 -7.42
N ALA A 299 17.92 -13.81 -8.17
CA ALA A 299 16.51 -13.64 -7.80
C ALA A 299 15.80 -15.00 -7.64
N LEU A 300 16.02 -15.92 -8.57
CA LEU A 300 15.46 -17.27 -8.50
C LEU A 300 15.96 -18.02 -7.24
N ASN A 301 17.23 -17.91 -6.90
CA ASN A 301 17.78 -18.55 -5.71
C ASN A 301 17.15 -17.99 -4.42
N ALA A 302 16.99 -16.66 -4.32
CA ALA A 302 16.34 -16.02 -3.18
C ALA A 302 14.86 -16.41 -3.07
N LEU A 303 14.15 -16.44 -4.20
CA LEU A 303 12.75 -16.90 -4.27
C LEU A 303 12.63 -18.40 -3.94
N GLN A 304 13.54 -19.24 -4.42
CA GLN A 304 13.54 -20.68 -4.07
C GLN A 304 13.70 -20.88 -2.56
N ARG A 305 14.64 -20.14 -1.92
CA ARG A 305 14.82 -20.17 -0.46
C ARG A 305 13.55 -19.75 0.27
N PHE A 306 12.87 -18.70 -0.19
CA PHE A 306 11.59 -18.29 0.36
C PHE A 306 10.50 -19.34 0.14
N ILE A 307 10.35 -19.90 -1.07
CA ILE A 307 9.33 -20.91 -1.38
C ILE A 307 9.54 -22.18 -0.55
N ASP A 308 10.79 -22.62 -0.36
CA ASP A 308 11.08 -23.80 0.45
C ASP A 308 10.71 -23.57 1.92
N TYR A 309 10.97 -22.39 2.46
CA TYR A 309 10.49 -22.00 3.79
C TYR A 309 8.95 -21.92 3.84
N ALA A 310 8.34 -21.32 2.82
CA ALA A 310 6.89 -21.10 2.77
C ALA A 310 6.08 -22.41 2.76
N LYS A 311 6.59 -23.51 2.18
CA LYS A 311 5.89 -24.81 2.11
C LYS A 311 5.39 -25.32 3.46
N THR A 312 6.08 -24.99 4.55
CA THR A 312 5.74 -25.44 5.90
C THR A 312 5.11 -24.35 6.76
N HIS A 313 5.20 -23.08 6.34
CA HIS A 313 4.77 -21.96 7.17
C HIS A 313 3.56 -21.20 6.62
N TYR A 314 3.34 -21.23 5.31
CA TYR A 314 2.29 -20.46 4.64
C TYR A 314 1.54 -21.29 3.61
N HIS A 315 0.28 -20.94 3.37
CA HIS A 315 -0.50 -21.48 2.25
C HIS A 315 -1.52 -20.44 1.78
N LEU A 316 -1.93 -20.55 0.51
CA LEU A 316 -3.00 -19.69 -0.02
C LEU A 316 -4.27 -19.86 0.81
N TYR A 317 -4.91 -18.76 1.16
CA TYR A 317 -6.12 -18.78 1.96
C TYR A 317 -7.25 -19.50 1.21
N LYS A 318 -7.86 -20.50 1.82
CA LYS A 318 -8.92 -21.31 1.22
C LYS A 318 -9.99 -21.64 2.24
N GLU A 319 -11.22 -21.32 1.89
CA GLU A 319 -12.42 -21.79 2.59
C GLU A 319 -13.06 -22.95 1.83
N LYS A 320 -13.70 -23.83 2.54
CA LYS A 320 -14.44 -24.96 1.99
C LYS A 320 -15.93 -24.76 2.19
N ASP A 321 -16.72 -25.25 1.27
CA ASP A 321 -18.17 -25.32 1.43
C ASP A 321 -18.56 -26.53 2.33
N LYS A 322 -19.88 -26.72 2.51
CA LYS A 322 -20.44 -27.81 3.31
C LYS A 322 -20.11 -29.21 2.77
N ASP A 323 -19.77 -29.32 1.50
CA ASP A 323 -19.45 -30.59 0.81
C ASP A 323 -17.93 -30.84 0.80
N GLY A 324 -17.13 -29.91 1.36
CA GLY A 324 -15.69 -29.98 1.48
C GLY A 324 -14.93 -29.46 0.25
N GLU A 325 -15.65 -28.91 -0.73
CA GLU A 325 -15.08 -28.35 -1.94
C GLU A 325 -14.64 -26.89 -1.72
N LEU A 326 -13.78 -26.38 -2.63
CA LEU A 326 -13.30 -25.01 -2.55
C LEU A 326 -14.44 -24.02 -2.74
N ASN A 327 -14.66 -23.16 -1.74
CA ASN A 327 -15.49 -21.98 -1.88
C ASN A 327 -14.61 -20.77 -2.22
N ALA A 328 -14.44 -20.50 -3.52
CA ALA A 328 -13.56 -19.44 -3.99
C ALA A 328 -14.01 -18.05 -3.56
N GLU A 329 -15.32 -17.76 -3.58
CA GLU A 329 -15.85 -16.44 -3.17
C GLU A 329 -15.57 -16.18 -1.68
N GLU A 330 -15.83 -17.17 -0.84
CA GLU A 330 -15.57 -17.07 0.60
C GLU A 330 -14.07 -16.98 0.89
N SER A 331 -13.26 -17.76 0.18
CA SER A 331 -11.79 -17.71 0.28
C SER A 331 -11.24 -16.31 -0.01
N LEU A 332 -11.68 -15.70 -1.09
CA LEU A 332 -11.27 -14.35 -1.52
C LEU A 332 -11.77 -13.26 -0.54
N TYR A 333 -12.95 -13.43 0.02
CA TYR A 333 -13.49 -12.52 1.01
C TYR A 333 -12.73 -12.62 2.33
N GLN A 334 -12.63 -13.82 2.91
CA GLN A 334 -12.02 -14.04 4.22
C GLN A 334 -10.52 -13.74 4.24
N LEU A 335 -9.81 -13.89 3.12
CA LEU A 335 -8.41 -13.49 2.98
C LEU A 335 -8.14 -12.09 3.56
N PHE A 336 -9.07 -11.15 3.36
CA PHE A 336 -8.92 -9.76 3.83
C PHE A 336 -9.70 -9.47 5.13
N GLN A 337 -10.43 -10.44 5.70
CA GLN A 337 -11.17 -10.26 6.95
C GLN A 337 -10.45 -10.84 8.17
N VAL A 338 -9.55 -11.79 7.94
CA VAL A 338 -8.77 -12.44 9.00
C VAL A 338 -7.52 -11.62 9.30
N SER A 339 -7.46 -11.04 10.50
CA SER A 339 -6.35 -10.16 10.92
C SER A 339 -5.20 -10.91 11.58
N LEU A 340 -5.48 -12.03 12.25
CA LEU A 340 -4.51 -12.84 12.99
C LEU A 340 -4.52 -14.26 12.45
N ASN A 341 -3.36 -14.90 12.42
CA ASN A 341 -3.23 -16.27 11.90
C ASN A 341 -3.73 -16.45 10.48
N ASN A 342 -3.68 -15.40 9.66
CA ASN A 342 -3.95 -15.52 8.25
C ASN A 342 -2.83 -16.34 7.60
N PRO A 343 -3.13 -17.55 7.08
CA PRO A 343 -2.10 -18.46 6.57
C PRO A 343 -1.40 -17.97 5.31
N GLU A 344 -1.97 -16.98 4.62
CA GLU A 344 -1.37 -16.37 3.43
C GLU A 344 -0.54 -15.13 3.77
N ALA A 345 -0.78 -14.47 4.91
CA ALA A 345 -0.05 -13.28 5.32
C ALA A 345 1.36 -13.64 5.82
N ILE A 346 2.37 -13.11 5.16
CA ILE A 346 3.79 -13.29 5.53
C ILE A 346 4.20 -12.24 6.54
N TRP A 347 3.84 -10.99 6.27
CA TRP A 347 4.07 -9.86 7.16
C TRP A 347 2.96 -8.83 7.00
N GLN A 348 2.57 -8.20 8.11
CA GLN A 348 1.48 -7.24 8.15
C GLN A 348 1.83 -6.01 8.99
N THR A 349 1.20 -4.88 8.68
CA THR A 349 1.30 -3.67 9.49
C THR A 349 0.42 -3.76 10.73
N SER A 350 0.83 -3.08 11.82
CA SER A 350 -0.04 -2.87 13.00
C SER A 350 -1.11 -1.79 12.77
N LYS A 351 -0.98 -1.01 11.70
CA LYS A 351 -1.89 0.09 11.36
C LYS A 351 -3.19 -0.43 10.75
N ASN A 352 -4.29 0.27 11.01
CA ASN A 352 -5.61 -0.09 10.50
C ASN A 352 -6.37 1.17 10.07
N SER A 353 -6.43 1.42 8.78
CA SER A 353 -7.18 2.53 8.18
C SER A 353 -8.49 2.10 7.51
N TRP A 354 -9.01 0.91 7.83
CA TRP A 354 -10.35 0.52 7.39
C TRP A 354 -11.42 1.44 7.98
N GLY A 355 -11.25 1.84 9.24
CA GLY A 355 -12.08 2.81 9.94
C GLY A 355 -13.51 2.34 10.19
N ASP A 356 -14.25 3.15 10.94
CA ASP A 356 -15.67 2.97 11.18
C ASP A 356 -16.48 3.64 10.05
N VAL A 357 -17.70 3.18 9.83
CA VAL A 357 -18.61 3.77 8.84
C VAL A 357 -18.98 5.21 9.20
N GLY A 358 -19.07 5.53 10.50
CA GLY A 358 -19.24 6.89 10.98
C GLY A 358 -17.97 7.76 10.93
N GLY A 359 -16.80 7.14 10.70
CA GLY A 359 -15.51 7.79 10.56
C GLY A 359 -15.15 8.12 9.12
N GLU A 360 -13.87 8.35 8.87
CA GLU A 360 -13.35 8.71 7.54
C GLU A 360 -12.50 7.60 6.90
N GLY A 361 -12.60 6.37 7.41
CA GLY A 361 -11.82 5.24 6.94
C GLY A 361 -12.24 4.71 5.56
N ARG A 362 -11.48 3.73 5.08
CA ARG A 362 -11.66 3.08 3.77
C ARG A 362 -13.07 2.52 3.58
N GLU A 363 -13.66 1.89 4.62
CA GLU A 363 -15.02 1.34 4.54
C GLU A 363 -16.06 2.37 4.09
N ARG A 364 -16.06 3.54 4.71
CA ARG A 364 -17.00 4.61 4.37
C ARG A 364 -16.75 5.17 2.98
N ARG A 365 -15.47 5.29 2.60
CA ARG A 365 -15.09 5.90 1.32
C ARG A 365 -15.36 5.00 0.12
N CYS A 366 -15.34 3.69 0.31
CA CYS A 366 -15.71 2.70 -0.71
C CYS A 366 -17.20 2.32 -0.66
N THR A 367 -17.96 2.72 0.37
CA THR A 367 -19.40 2.49 0.46
C THR A 367 -20.14 3.44 -0.48
N PRO A 368 -21.10 2.94 -1.31
CA PRO A 368 -21.94 3.77 -2.15
C PRO A 368 -22.67 4.86 -1.37
N ARG A 369 -22.85 6.02 -1.98
CA ARG A 369 -23.48 7.19 -1.34
C ARG A 369 -24.94 6.96 -1.01
N ALA A 370 -25.65 6.22 -1.83
CA ALA A 370 -27.05 5.84 -1.60
C ALA A 370 -27.24 4.87 -0.42
N ILE A 371 -26.14 4.37 0.14
CA ILE A 371 -26.09 3.59 1.37
C ILE A 371 -25.65 4.51 2.51
N TYR A 372 -26.25 4.35 3.68
CA TYR A 372 -26.04 5.19 4.87
C TYR A 372 -24.61 5.73 5.04
N SER A 373 -24.46 7.04 5.03
CA SER A 373 -23.19 7.75 5.27
C SER A 373 -22.02 7.36 4.38
N GLY A 374 -22.23 6.60 3.29
CA GLY A 374 -21.19 6.29 2.31
C GLY A 374 -20.70 7.55 1.59
N PHE A 375 -19.45 7.54 1.15
CA PHE A 375 -18.89 8.64 0.35
C PHE A 375 -18.81 8.30 -1.15
N GLY A 376 -18.62 7.02 -1.50
CA GLY A 376 -18.57 6.60 -2.90
C GLY A 376 -17.42 7.24 -3.69
N CYS A 377 -16.25 7.47 -3.05
CA CYS A 377 -15.21 8.32 -3.63
C CYS A 377 -13.97 7.56 -4.16
N VAL A 378 -13.97 6.23 -4.12
CA VAL A 378 -12.88 5.40 -4.67
C VAL A 378 -13.37 4.65 -5.89
N GLY A 379 -13.22 5.25 -7.06
CA GLY A 379 -13.59 4.66 -8.34
C GLY A 379 -12.56 3.65 -8.84
N VAL A 380 -13.03 2.71 -9.68
CA VAL A 380 -12.17 1.77 -10.42
C VAL A 380 -12.18 2.17 -11.89
N LEU A 381 -11.02 2.15 -12.56
CA LEU A 381 -10.92 2.46 -13.97
C LEU A 381 -11.46 1.32 -14.84
N GLN A 382 -12.02 1.65 -16.01
CA GLN A 382 -12.54 0.65 -16.95
C GLN A 382 -11.43 -0.30 -17.41
N GLU A 383 -10.22 0.20 -17.57
CA GLU A 383 -9.03 -0.58 -17.93
C GLU A 383 -8.80 -1.73 -16.95
N ALA A 384 -8.98 -1.46 -15.65
CA ALA A 384 -8.87 -2.51 -14.63
C ALA A 384 -10.07 -3.46 -14.63
N ILE A 385 -11.27 -2.97 -14.93
CA ILE A 385 -12.50 -3.79 -15.05
C ILE A 385 -12.36 -4.81 -16.19
N ASP A 386 -11.81 -4.39 -17.33
CA ASP A 386 -11.66 -5.23 -18.52
C ASP A 386 -10.59 -6.31 -18.34
N ASP A 387 -9.66 -6.10 -17.42
CA ASP A 387 -8.60 -7.07 -17.14
C ASP A 387 -9.08 -8.33 -16.43
N PHE A 388 -10.14 -8.27 -15.61
CA PHE A 388 -10.67 -9.46 -14.95
C PHE A 388 -11.16 -10.49 -15.97
N TYR A 389 -10.91 -11.75 -15.68
CA TYR A 389 -11.34 -12.86 -16.54
C TYR A 389 -12.86 -13.08 -16.49
N MET A 390 -13.34 -13.82 -17.46
CA MET A 390 -14.63 -14.50 -17.39
C MET A 390 -14.50 -15.78 -16.54
N ASN A 391 -15.62 -16.36 -16.13
CA ASN A 391 -15.62 -17.58 -15.29
C ASN A 391 -15.07 -18.82 -16.00
N ASP A 392 -14.94 -18.78 -17.34
CA ASP A 392 -14.23 -19.80 -18.13
C ASP A 392 -12.71 -19.58 -18.14
N GLY A 393 -12.20 -18.61 -17.37
CA GLY A 393 -10.78 -18.32 -17.21
C GLY A 393 -10.13 -17.58 -18.38
N LYS A 394 -10.89 -17.14 -19.37
CA LYS A 394 -10.44 -16.39 -20.55
C LYS A 394 -10.68 -14.89 -20.36
N SER A 395 -9.97 -14.07 -21.14
CA SER A 395 -10.24 -12.64 -21.19
C SER A 395 -11.61 -12.35 -21.81
N ILE A 396 -12.13 -11.13 -21.60
CA ILE A 396 -13.41 -10.67 -22.21
C ILE A 396 -13.38 -10.74 -23.74
N HIS A 397 -12.19 -10.63 -24.36
CA HIS A 397 -12.03 -10.68 -25.82
C HIS A 397 -11.95 -12.11 -26.38
N GLU A 398 -11.62 -13.10 -25.55
CA GLU A 398 -11.46 -14.50 -25.94
C GLU A 398 -12.69 -15.35 -25.56
N SER A 399 -13.43 -14.94 -24.55
CA SER A 399 -14.55 -15.70 -24.00
C SER A 399 -15.83 -15.46 -24.81
N GLY A 400 -16.51 -16.53 -25.19
CA GLY A 400 -17.86 -16.43 -25.76
C GLY A 400 -18.96 -16.12 -24.74
N LEU A 401 -18.61 -15.99 -23.46
CA LEU A 401 -19.56 -15.67 -22.36
C LEU A 401 -19.74 -14.17 -22.13
N TYR A 402 -18.87 -13.34 -22.70
CA TYR A 402 -18.94 -11.89 -22.56
C TYR A 402 -19.93 -11.28 -23.55
N SER A 403 -20.76 -10.35 -23.05
CA SER A 403 -21.60 -9.49 -23.87
C SER A 403 -21.52 -8.07 -23.29
N GLU A 404 -21.11 -7.13 -24.09
CA GLU A 404 -21.03 -5.72 -23.69
C GLU A 404 -22.43 -5.06 -23.63
N GLU A 405 -23.33 -5.47 -24.52
CA GLU A 405 -24.65 -4.88 -24.67
C GLU A 405 -25.74 -5.61 -23.88
N GLY A 406 -26.76 -4.86 -23.53
CA GLY A 406 -28.00 -5.36 -22.94
C GLY A 406 -27.98 -5.41 -21.42
N ILE A 407 -29.19 -5.40 -20.88
CA ILE A 407 -29.48 -5.46 -19.44
C ILE A 407 -30.36 -6.68 -19.20
N GLY A 408 -30.02 -7.51 -18.23
CA GLY A 408 -30.84 -8.65 -17.87
C GLY A 408 -32.13 -8.26 -17.15
N GLU A 409 -33.07 -9.20 -17.07
CA GLU A 409 -34.34 -9.02 -16.32
C GLU A 409 -34.10 -8.73 -14.83
N ASP A 410 -32.94 -9.09 -14.31
CA ASP A 410 -32.48 -8.81 -12.96
C ASP A 410 -31.95 -7.37 -12.77
N GLY A 411 -31.96 -6.54 -13.81
CA GLY A 411 -31.46 -5.17 -13.80
C GLY A 411 -29.92 -5.08 -13.85
N ILE A 412 -29.23 -6.20 -14.08
CA ILE A 412 -27.76 -6.24 -14.15
C ILE A 412 -27.33 -6.20 -15.62
N PRO A 413 -26.46 -5.25 -16.02
CA PRO A 413 -25.83 -5.23 -17.34
C PRO A 413 -25.09 -6.53 -17.66
N ASN A 414 -25.24 -7.01 -18.90
CA ASN A 414 -24.68 -8.29 -19.32
C ASN A 414 -23.15 -8.33 -19.23
N MET A 415 -22.45 -7.19 -19.43
CA MET A 415 -21.01 -7.08 -19.30
C MET A 415 -20.46 -7.44 -17.91
N TYR A 416 -21.30 -7.45 -16.88
CA TYR A 416 -20.92 -7.83 -15.52
C TYR A 416 -21.28 -9.28 -15.17
N LYS A 417 -21.96 -10.00 -16.06
CA LYS A 417 -22.33 -11.40 -15.86
C LYS A 417 -21.21 -12.35 -16.27
N ASN A 418 -21.23 -13.54 -15.72
CA ASN A 418 -20.24 -14.60 -16.01
C ASN A 418 -18.77 -14.18 -15.79
N ARG A 419 -18.52 -13.18 -14.93
CA ARG A 419 -17.16 -12.78 -14.56
C ARG A 419 -16.60 -13.73 -13.49
N GLU A 420 -15.30 -13.75 -13.35
CA GLU A 420 -14.61 -14.53 -12.32
C GLU A 420 -14.93 -14.06 -10.90
N PRO A 421 -14.78 -14.93 -9.87
CA PRO A 421 -15.07 -14.55 -8.47
C PRO A 421 -14.33 -13.31 -7.96
N ARG A 422 -13.07 -13.08 -8.39
CA ARG A 422 -12.29 -11.90 -7.98
C ARG A 422 -12.94 -10.58 -8.44
N PHE A 423 -13.58 -10.56 -9.60
CA PHE A 423 -14.36 -9.40 -10.06
C PHE A 423 -15.46 -9.05 -9.05
N TYR A 424 -16.29 -10.03 -8.68
CA TYR A 424 -17.40 -9.79 -7.76
C TYR A 424 -16.96 -9.41 -6.35
N GLN A 425 -15.78 -9.91 -5.91
CA GLN A 425 -15.20 -9.58 -4.60
C GLN A 425 -14.40 -8.27 -4.60
N ALA A 426 -14.10 -7.69 -5.76
CA ALA A 426 -13.29 -6.49 -5.86
C ALA A 426 -14.05 -5.24 -6.29
N ILE A 427 -15.20 -5.38 -6.99
CA ILE A 427 -15.86 -4.30 -7.72
C ILE A 427 -17.31 -4.12 -7.25
N THR A 428 -17.70 -2.84 -7.04
CA THR A 428 -19.09 -2.42 -7.01
C THR A 428 -19.44 -1.82 -8.38
N TYR A 429 -20.43 -2.40 -9.05
CA TYR A 429 -20.88 -2.06 -10.40
C TYR A 429 -22.39 -1.80 -10.43
N SER A 430 -22.90 -1.14 -11.46
CA SER A 430 -24.35 -0.89 -11.63
C SER A 430 -25.14 -2.20 -11.71
N GLY A 431 -26.18 -2.31 -10.88
CA GLY A 431 -26.99 -3.51 -10.71
C GLY A 431 -26.53 -4.45 -9.59
N LYS A 432 -25.36 -4.25 -8.99
CA LYS A 432 -24.90 -5.06 -7.84
C LYS A 432 -25.79 -4.82 -6.62
N THR A 433 -26.29 -5.90 -6.03
CA THR A 433 -26.98 -5.82 -4.72
C THR A 433 -25.97 -5.55 -3.63
N TRP A 434 -26.22 -4.52 -2.80
CA TRP A 434 -25.29 -4.13 -1.76
C TRP A 434 -25.36 -5.06 -0.55
N GLN A 435 -24.30 -5.81 -0.32
CA GLN A 435 -24.06 -6.65 0.87
C GLN A 435 -25.30 -7.48 1.28
N LYS A 436 -25.73 -7.37 2.54
CA LYS A 436 -26.89 -8.07 3.11
C LYS A 436 -28.22 -7.27 2.96
N THR A 437 -28.24 -6.30 2.08
CA THR A 437 -29.47 -5.54 1.77
C THR A 437 -30.14 -6.11 0.52
N THR A 438 -31.31 -5.57 0.18
CA THR A 438 -31.99 -5.83 -1.11
C THR A 438 -31.79 -4.70 -2.11
N LYS A 439 -30.99 -3.69 -1.74
CA LYS A 439 -30.78 -2.50 -2.56
C LYS A 439 -29.74 -2.76 -3.65
N GLN A 440 -30.14 -2.58 -4.90
CA GLN A 440 -29.22 -2.49 -6.04
C GLN A 440 -28.61 -1.09 -6.14
N ILE A 441 -27.34 -1.02 -6.52
CA ILE A 441 -26.57 0.21 -6.68
C ILE A 441 -26.53 0.56 -8.16
N TYR A 442 -26.75 1.84 -8.48
CA TYR A 442 -26.69 2.36 -9.85
C TYR A 442 -26.00 3.72 -9.86
N PHE A 443 -25.19 3.96 -10.90
CA PHE A 443 -24.34 5.15 -11.00
C PHE A 443 -24.79 6.17 -12.06
N TYR A 444 -25.86 5.91 -12.81
CA TYR A 444 -26.41 6.90 -13.75
C TYR A 444 -27.00 8.10 -12.99
N LYS A 445 -27.15 9.22 -13.67
CA LYS A 445 -27.60 10.49 -13.09
C LYS A 445 -28.99 10.36 -12.43
N GLY A 446 -29.09 10.85 -11.20
CA GLY A 446 -30.32 10.74 -10.38
C GLY A 446 -30.48 9.41 -9.66
N SER A 447 -29.59 8.42 -9.83
CA SER A 447 -29.67 7.12 -9.14
C SER A 447 -29.34 7.20 -7.65
N GLY A 448 -28.64 8.28 -7.22
CA GLY A 448 -28.17 8.49 -5.85
C GLY A 448 -26.70 8.20 -5.62
N ASP A 449 -26.05 7.45 -6.52
CA ASP A 449 -24.61 7.20 -6.57
C ASP A 449 -23.94 7.82 -7.81
N ASP A 450 -24.61 8.78 -8.44
CA ASP A 450 -24.10 9.58 -9.54
C ASP A 450 -22.99 10.56 -9.11
N ASN A 451 -22.36 11.22 -10.08
CA ASN A 451 -21.31 12.21 -9.86
C ASN A 451 -21.83 13.63 -9.56
N SER A 452 -23.05 13.76 -9.05
CA SER A 452 -23.66 15.06 -8.74
C SER A 452 -22.91 15.86 -7.65
N LYS A 453 -22.00 15.22 -6.93
CA LYS A 453 -21.14 15.83 -5.92
C LYS A 453 -19.66 15.64 -6.25
N ALA A 454 -18.86 16.64 -5.93
CA ALA A 454 -17.43 16.71 -6.32
C ALA A 454 -16.53 15.62 -5.72
N ASP A 455 -16.98 14.91 -4.70
CA ASP A 455 -16.25 13.86 -3.99
C ASP A 455 -16.75 12.43 -4.27
N MET A 456 -17.52 12.24 -5.36
CA MET A 456 -18.02 10.92 -5.78
C MET A 456 -17.18 10.31 -6.90
N SER A 457 -17.38 9.02 -7.16
CA SER A 457 -16.72 8.34 -8.28
C SER A 457 -17.08 8.98 -9.62
N TYR A 458 -16.07 9.11 -10.50
CA TYR A 458 -16.26 9.58 -11.87
C TYR A 458 -16.28 8.44 -12.90
N SER A 459 -16.01 7.20 -12.46
CA SER A 459 -15.82 6.06 -13.36
C SER A 459 -17.05 5.16 -13.51
N GLY A 460 -18.06 5.33 -12.66
CA GLY A 460 -19.24 4.43 -12.63
C GLY A 460 -18.99 3.11 -11.89
N TYR A 461 -17.90 3.01 -11.16
CA TYR A 461 -17.52 1.86 -10.33
C TYR A 461 -16.98 2.31 -8.99
N LEU A 462 -17.04 1.43 -7.97
CA LEU A 462 -16.34 1.63 -6.70
C LEU A 462 -15.51 0.40 -6.34
N LEU A 463 -14.44 0.64 -5.61
CA LEU A 463 -13.63 -0.43 -5.03
C LEU A 463 -14.44 -1.17 -3.96
N TYR A 464 -14.45 -2.51 -4.04
CA TYR A 464 -15.10 -3.39 -3.06
C TYR A 464 -14.12 -4.35 -2.37
N LYS A 465 -12.93 -4.56 -2.93
CA LYS A 465 -11.92 -5.50 -2.41
C LYS A 465 -11.64 -5.26 -0.93
N GLY A 466 -11.82 -6.30 -0.13
CA GLY A 466 -11.58 -6.29 1.31
C GLY A 466 -12.67 -5.58 2.14
N MET A 467 -13.77 -5.09 1.54
CA MET A 467 -14.90 -4.52 2.27
C MET A 467 -15.56 -5.58 3.17
N ASN A 468 -15.99 -5.17 4.37
CA ASN A 468 -16.70 -6.06 5.26
C ASN A 468 -18.19 -6.14 4.89
N ARG A 469 -18.62 -7.26 4.35
CA ARG A 469 -20.02 -7.47 3.93
C ARG A 469 -21.03 -7.57 5.09
N ASP A 470 -20.53 -7.81 6.31
CA ASP A 470 -21.37 -7.86 7.52
C ASP A 470 -21.59 -6.47 8.13
N LEU A 471 -20.87 -5.47 7.64
CA LEU A 471 -20.99 -4.10 8.08
C LEU A 471 -22.27 -3.50 7.51
N LEU A 472 -23.33 -3.51 8.29
CA LEU A 472 -24.52 -2.74 7.98
C LEU A 472 -24.25 -1.30 8.37
N ASN A 473 -24.14 -0.43 7.39
CA ASN A 473 -23.93 1.01 7.54
C ASN A 473 -25.18 1.67 8.18
N GLN A 474 -25.53 1.27 9.39
CA GLN A 474 -26.70 1.79 10.11
C GLN A 474 -26.26 2.60 11.32
N GLY A 475 -26.23 3.92 11.12
CA GLY A 475 -26.03 4.88 12.20
C GLY A 475 -24.62 4.90 12.81
N SER A 476 -24.48 5.60 13.92
CA SER A 476 -23.23 5.83 14.64
C SER A 476 -22.60 4.60 15.29
N ASN A 477 -23.26 3.45 15.25
CA ASN A 477 -22.83 2.21 15.91
C ASN A 477 -22.27 1.15 14.95
N ALA A 478 -22.24 1.41 13.65
CA ALA A 478 -21.67 0.49 12.68
C ALA A 478 -20.13 0.62 12.70
N LYS A 479 -19.47 -0.21 13.50
CA LYS A 479 -18.02 -0.23 13.62
C LYS A 479 -17.40 -1.21 12.65
N SER A 480 -16.35 -0.77 11.97
CA SER A 480 -15.53 -1.66 11.16
C SER A 480 -14.80 -2.69 12.04
N LYS A 481 -14.61 -3.89 11.50
CA LYS A 481 -13.77 -4.90 12.13
C LYS A 481 -12.29 -4.52 11.92
N TYR A 482 -11.46 -4.67 12.96
CA TYR A 482 -10.02 -4.53 12.83
C TYR A 482 -9.48 -5.53 11.79
N ARG A 483 -8.70 -5.02 10.85
CA ARG A 483 -8.01 -5.80 9.82
C ARG A 483 -6.68 -5.13 9.54
N ALA A 484 -5.59 -5.84 9.82
CA ALA A 484 -4.26 -5.35 9.46
C ALA A 484 -4.06 -5.36 7.94
N GLY A 485 -3.29 -4.40 7.43
CA GLY A 485 -2.85 -4.42 6.04
C GLY A 485 -1.74 -5.46 5.86
N MET A 486 -1.87 -6.33 4.87
CA MET A 486 -0.81 -7.28 4.50
C MET A 486 0.27 -6.57 3.70
N LEU A 487 1.48 -6.47 4.26
CA LEU A 487 2.66 -5.96 3.56
C LEU A 487 3.13 -6.96 2.50
N PHE A 488 3.14 -8.24 2.86
CA PHE A 488 3.49 -9.35 1.97
C PHE A 488 2.53 -10.52 2.17
N ARG A 489 2.11 -11.14 1.06
CA ARG A 489 1.29 -12.37 1.06
C ARG A 489 1.77 -13.36 0.00
N LEU A 490 1.52 -14.64 0.23
CA LEU A 490 2.10 -15.75 -0.52
C LEU A 490 1.81 -15.72 -2.02
N ALA A 491 0.61 -15.28 -2.44
CA ALA A 491 0.27 -15.23 -3.86
C ALA A 491 1.20 -14.33 -4.68
N ASP A 492 1.67 -13.20 -4.12
CA ASP A 492 2.67 -12.34 -4.77
C ASP A 492 3.95 -13.14 -5.06
N PHE A 493 4.44 -13.90 -4.09
CA PHE A 493 5.69 -14.67 -4.22
C PHE A 493 5.57 -15.88 -5.14
N TYR A 494 4.39 -16.50 -5.24
CA TYR A 494 4.15 -17.55 -6.24
C TYR A 494 4.30 -16.99 -7.66
N LEU A 495 3.76 -15.80 -7.91
CA LEU A 495 3.82 -15.17 -9.22
C LEU A 495 5.23 -14.57 -9.51
N LEU A 496 5.94 -14.03 -8.51
CA LEU A 496 7.34 -13.63 -8.65
C LEU A 496 8.26 -14.84 -8.91
N TYR A 497 7.99 -15.97 -8.27
CA TYR A 497 8.76 -17.19 -8.51
C TYR A 497 8.54 -17.72 -9.92
N ALA A 498 7.29 -17.72 -10.42
CA ALA A 498 6.99 -18.05 -11.80
C ALA A 498 7.72 -17.12 -12.80
N GLU A 499 7.78 -15.80 -12.49
CA GLU A 499 8.50 -14.81 -13.30
C GLU A 499 10.01 -15.11 -13.35
N ALA A 500 10.65 -15.34 -12.20
CA ALA A 500 12.08 -15.64 -12.15
C ALA A 500 12.42 -16.96 -12.84
N LEU A 501 11.60 -18.00 -12.66
CA LEU A 501 11.73 -19.26 -13.40
C LEU A 501 11.63 -19.03 -14.90
N ASN A 502 10.67 -18.21 -15.36
CA ASN A 502 10.48 -17.92 -16.78
C ASN A 502 11.67 -17.21 -17.41
N HIS A 503 12.37 -16.36 -16.65
CA HIS A 503 13.60 -15.72 -17.12
C HIS A 503 14.80 -16.67 -17.16
N VAL A 504 14.90 -17.63 -16.24
CA VAL A 504 16.05 -18.53 -16.11
C VAL A 504 15.88 -19.80 -16.94
N ASN A 505 14.70 -20.42 -16.89
CA ASN A 505 14.37 -21.66 -17.58
C ASN A 505 12.89 -21.70 -17.98
N PRO A 506 12.52 -21.16 -19.15
CA PRO A 506 11.12 -21.12 -19.59
C PRO A 506 10.44 -22.49 -19.72
N SER A 507 11.21 -23.57 -19.78
CA SER A 507 10.67 -24.95 -19.86
C SER A 507 10.31 -25.54 -18.49
N ASP A 508 10.52 -24.82 -17.39
CA ASP A 508 10.24 -25.32 -16.06
C ASP A 508 8.73 -25.40 -15.80
N GLU A 509 8.26 -26.61 -15.47
CA GLU A 509 6.83 -26.87 -15.25
C GLU A 509 6.25 -26.11 -14.03
N ARG A 510 7.10 -25.71 -13.08
CA ARG A 510 6.70 -24.97 -11.90
C ARG A 510 6.15 -23.58 -12.24
N ILE A 511 6.49 -23.02 -13.41
CA ILE A 511 5.95 -21.72 -13.87
C ILE A 511 4.43 -21.79 -13.89
N ILE A 512 3.90 -22.71 -14.70
CA ILE A 512 2.44 -22.88 -14.84
C ILE A 512 1.81 -23.36 -13.53
N ALA A 513 2.48 -24.26 -12.78
CA ALA A 513 1.95 -24.78 -11.52
C ALA A 513 1.71 -23.69 -10.47
N HIS A 514 2.58 -22.67 -10.39
CA HIS A 514 2.38 -21.56 -9.44
C HIS A 514 1.29 -20.59 -9.88
N ILE A 515 1.19 -20.29 -11.17
CA ILE A 515 0.07 -19.51 -11.72
C ILE A 515 -1.26 -20.27 -11.47
N ASP A 516 -1.30 -21.55 -11.78
CA ASP A 516 -2.48 -22.40 -11.60
C ASP A 516 -2.89 -22.55 -10.14
N SER A 517 -1.95 -22.49 -9.19
CA SER A 517 -2.27 -22.49 -7.76
C SER A 517 -3.09 -21.25 -7.37
N VAL A 518 -2.76 -20.08 -7.92
CA VAL A 518 -3.50 -18.83 -7.71
C VAL A 518 -4.87 -18.89 -8.40
N ARG A 519 -4.91 -19.37 -9.64
CA ARG A 519 -6.14 -19.53 -10.42
C ARG A 519 -7.11 -20.54 -9.78
N TYR A 520 -6.58 -21.65 -9.25
CA TYR A 520 -7.40 -22.63 -8.51
C TYR A 520 -8.09 -21.98 -7.30
N ARG A 521 -7.32 -21.24 -6.47
CA ARG A 521 -7.91 -20.52 -5.32
C ARG A 521 -8.95 -19.48 -5.77
N ALA A 522 -8.75 -18.84 -6.93
CA ALA A 522 -9.68 -17.90 -7.51
C ALA A 522 -10.94 -18.56 -8.11
N GLY A 523 -11.00 -19.89 -8.18
CA GLY A 523 -12.17 -20.63 -8.68
C GLY A 523 -12.35 -20.56 -10.20
N ILE A 524 -11.24 -20.42 -10.96
CA ILE A 524 -11.27 -20.39 -12.43
C ILE A 524 -10.45 -21.53 -13.03
N PRO A 525 -10.74 -21.94 -14.29
CA PRO A 525 -9.99 -22.98 -14.98
C PRO A 525 -8.49 -22.71 -15.01
N LEU A 526 -7.71 -23.79 -14.92
CA LEU A 526 -6.26 -23.73 -14.89
C LEU A 526 -5.70 -23.43 -16.28
N LEU A 527 -4.60 -22.68 -16.35
CA LEU A 527 -3.95 -22.36 -17.63
C LEU A 527 -3.50 -23.60 -18.39
N LYS A 528 -2.98 -24.60 -17.66
CA LYS A 528 -2.57 -25.88 -18.28
C LYS A 528 -3.71 -26.57 -19.06
N ASP A 529 -4.97 -26.33 -18.68
CA ASP A 529 -6.14 -26.96 -19.27
C ASP A 529 -6.75 -26.11 -20.40
N ILE A 530 -6.69 -24.78 -20.31
CA ILE A 530 -7.32 -23.89 -21.29
C ILE A 530 -6.37 -23.25 -22.29
N LYS A 531 -5.06 -23.18 -21.97
CA LYS A 531 -4.00 -22.60 -22.81
C LYS A 531 -2.71 -23.43 -22.72
N PRO A 532 -2.72 -24.74 -23.01
CA PRO A 532 -1.54 -25.60 -22.87
C PRO A 532 -0.36 -25.18 -23.76
N GLU A 533 -0.63 -24.44 -24.84
CA GLU A 533 0.38 -23.93 -25.79
C GLU A 533 1.33 -22.89 -25.20
N ILE A 534 1.01 -22.29 -24.08
CA ILE A 534 1.90 -21.31 -23.46
C ILE A 534 3.10 -21.97 -22.75
N LYS A 535 2.98 -23.27 -22.41
CA LYS A 535 4.04 -23.99 -21.69
C LYS A 535 5.34 -24.00 -22.50
N GLY A 536 6.42 -23.54 -21.91
CA GLY A 536 7.73 -23.43 -22.51
C GLY A 536 7.92 -22.23 -23.45
N ASN A 537 6.88 -21.44 -23.70
CA ASN A 537 6.97 -20.20 -24.46
C ASN A 537 7.18 -19.02 -23.50
N GLN A 538 8.40 -18.51 -23.43
CA GLN A 538 8.79 -17.47 -22.48
C GLN A 538 7.89 -16.22 -22.59
N ALA A 539 7.60 -15.75 -23.79
CA ALA A 539 6.82 -14.53 -23.99
C ALA A 539 5.35 -14.69 -23.56
N LEU A 540 4.71 -15.81 -23.94
CA LEU A 540 3.33 -16.09 -23.55
C LEU A 540 3.20 -16.38 -22.05
N GLN A 541 4.20 -17.01 -21.44
CA GLN A 541 4.26 -17.21 -19.99
C GLN A 541 4.43 -15.89 -19.26
N GLU A 542 5.27 -14.97 -19.77
CA GLU A 542 5.44 -13.65 -19.21
C GLU A 542 4.15 -12.84 -19.23
N GLU A 543 3.43 -12.85 -20.35
CA GLU A 543 2.12 -12.22 -20.48
C GLU A 543 1.12 -12.79 -19.47
N ALA A 544 1.04 -14.12 -19.35
CA ALA A 544 0.16 -14.79 -18.40
C ALA A 544 0.50 -14.43 -16.92
N ILE A 545 1.79 -14.38 -16.58
CA ILE A 545 2.26 -13.98 -15.23
C ILE A 545 1.86 -12.54 -14.96
N ARG A 546 2.13 -11.62 -15.87
CA ARG A 546 1.81 -10.19 -15.73
C ARG A 546 0.30 -9.97 -15.59
N LYS A 547 -0.51 -10.68 -16.37
CA LYS A 547 -1.97 -10.63 -16.30
C LYS A 547 -2.49 -11.18 -14.98
N GLU A 548 -1.99 -12.34 -14.53
CA GLU A 548 -2.39 -12.92 -13.25
C GLU A 548 -2.01 -12.01 -12.08
N ARG A 549 -0.82 -11.40 -12.08
CA ARG A 549 -0.40 -10.41 -11.10
C ARG A 549 -1.33 -9.20 -11.08
N ARG A 550 -1.69 -8.68 -12.25
CA ARG A 550 -2.60 -7.54 -12.41
C ARG A 550 -3.94 -7.77 -11.73
N ILE A 551 -4.53 -8.96 -11.89
CA ILE A 551 -5.84 -9.31 -11.35
C ILE A 551 -5.73 -9.68 -9.87
N GLU A 552 -4.81 -10.57 -9.54
CA GLU A 552 -4.66 -11.10 -8.18
C GLU A 552 -4.31 -10.00 -7.16
N LEU A 553 -3.37 -9.13 -7.52
CA LEU A 553 -2.86 -8.07 -6.67
C LEU A 553 -3.55 -6.70 -6.89
N PHE A 554 -4.68 -6.70 -7.61
CA PHE A 554 -5.47 -5.51 -7.87
C PHE A 554 -5.74 -4.71 -6.60
N ALA A 555 -5.52 -3.40 -6.64
CA ALA A 555 -5.68 -2.44 -5.55
C ALA A 555 -4.84 -2.71 -4.28
N GLU A 556 -3.77 -3.50 -4.38
CA GLU A 556 -2.80 -3.73 -3.30
C GLU A 556 -1.51 -2.90 -3.45
N GLY A 557 -1.41 -2.10 -4.51
CA GLY A 557 -0.29 -1.17 -4.75
C GLY A 557 0.86 -1.76 -5.58
N GLN A 558 0.83 -3.04 -5.94
CA GLN A 558 1.93 -3.67 -6.68
C GLN A 558 2.01 -3.19 -8.13
N ARG A 559 0.88 -2.89 -8.77
CA ARG A 559 0.83 -2.48 -10.19
C ARG A 559 1.72 -1.29 -10.51
N TYR A 560 1.75 -0.26 -9.64
CA TYR A 560 2.60 0.92 -9.79
C TYR A 560 4.07 0.56 -9.97
N PHE A 561 4.56 -0.37 -9.13
CA PHE A 561 5.96 -0.82 -9.15
C PHE A 561 6.21 -1.83 -10.27
N ASP A 562 5.31 -2.74 -10.53
CA ASP A 562 5.45 -3.78 -11.55
C ASP A 562 5.65 -3.17 -12.96
N VAL A 563 4.79 -2.26 -13.40
CA VAL A 563 4.92 -1.66 -14.73
C VAL A 563 6.18 -0.80 -14.89
N ARG A 564 6.69 -0.25 -13.77
CA ARG A 564 7.94 0.51 -13.76
C ARG A 564 9.15 -0.41 -13.79
N ARG A 565 9.21 -1.43 -12.94
CA ARG A 565 10.34 -2.36 -12.94
C ARG A 565 10.47 -3.15 -14.25
N TRP A 566 9.34 -3.46 -14.90
CA TRP A 566 9.30 -4.06 -16.24
C TRP A 566 9.65 -3.09 -17.37
N MET A 567 9.69 -1.80 -17.11
CA MET A 567 9.90 -0.73 -18.10
C MET A 567 8.84 -0.71 -19.22
N CYS A 568 7.57 -0.96 -18.89
CA CYS A 568 6.46 -1.01 -19.84
C CYS A 568 5.33 0.00 -19.53
N ALA A 569 5.54 0.96 -18.63
CA ALA A 569 4.51 1.92 -18.18
C ALA A 569 4.05 2.89 -19.30
N ASP A 570 4.74 2.96 -20.42
CA ASP A 570 4.42 3.72 -21.62
C ASP A 570 3.98 2.82 -22.82
N GLU A 571 3.94 1.49 -22.63
CA GLU A 571 3.54 0.51 -23.63
C GLU A 571 2.02 0.27 -23.63
N GLU A 572 1.47 -0.10 -24.78
CA GLU A 572 0.05 -0.46 -24.90
C GLU A 572 -0.31 -1.64 -23.99
N GLY A 573 -1.46 -1.57 -23.33
CA GLY A 573 -1.90 -2.54 -22.32
C GLY A 573 -1.30 -2.34 -20.91
N TYR A 574 -0.29 -1.47 -20.77
CA TYR A 574 0.36 -1.14 -19.49
C TYR A 574 0.39 0.36 -19.21
N LYS A 575 -0.12 1.18 -20.13
CA LYS A 575 -0.03 2.65 -20.09
C LYS A 575 -0.50 3.23 -18.77
N GLN A 576 0.35 4.06 -18.17
CA GLN A 576 0.04 4.85 -16.99
C GLN A 576 -0.38 6.29 -17.33
N GLY A 577 -0.15 6.72 -18.56
CA GLY A 577 -0.55 8.03 -19.13
C GLY A 577 -1.58 7.88 -20.25
N GLY A 578 -2.20 9.00 -20.63
CA GLY A 578 -3.23 9.04 -21.66
C GLY A 578 -4.66 9.07 -21.08
N PRO A 579 -5.67 8.95 -21.95
CA PRO A 579 -7.07 8.92 -21.53
C PRO A 579 -7.34 7.66 -20.71
N VAL A 580 -8.15 7.80 -19.65
CA VAL A 580 -8.69 6.70 -18.86
C VAL A 580 -10.22 6.74 -18.90
N HIS A 581 -10.83 5.56 -18.83
CA HIS A 581 -12.21 5.36 -19.13
C HIS A 581 -13.05 4.91 -17.92
N GLY A 582 -14.34 5.15 -18.02
CA GLY A 582 -15.40 4.65 -17.16
C GLY A 582 -16.70 4.60 -17.96
N MET A 583 -17.80 4.47 -17.26
CA MET A 583 -19.15 4.52 -17.84
C MET A 583 -19.60 5.97 -18.00
N ASN A 584 -20.62 6.20 -18.83
CA ASN A 584 -21.22 7.51 -19.05
C ASN A 584 -22.00 7.99 -17.81
N MET A 585 -21.33 8.69 -16.91
CA MET A 585 -21.91 9.22 -15.67
C MET A 585 -22.93 10.35 -15.90
N ASN A 586 -23.07 10.87 -17.13
CA ASN A 586 -24.02 11.91 -17.49
C ASN A 586 -25.36 11.36 -18.02
N ALA A 587 -25.45 10.05 -18.22
CA ALA A 587 -26.65 9.38 -18.71
C ALA A 587 -27.79 9.47 -17.69
N ASP A 588 -29.02 9.66 -18.19
CA ASP A 588 -30.25 9.75 -17.37
C ASP A 588 -30.90 8.36 -17.09
N ASN A 589 -30.35 7.29 -17.67
CA ASN A 589 -30.82 5.91 -17.50
C ASN A 589 -29.66 4.91 -17.57
N LEU A 590 -29.96 3.65 -17.24
CA LEU A 590 -28.93 2.58 -17.18
C LEU A 590 -28.40 2.17 -18.57
N GLU A 591 -29.23 2.24 -19.61
CA GLU A 591 -28.87 1.84 -20.97
C GLU A 591 -27.80 2.79 -21.54
N ASP A 592 -28.07 4.10 -21.50
CA ASP A 592 -27.10 5.12 -21.96
C ASP A 592 -25.86 5.21 -21.03
N PHE A 593 -26.02 4.85 -19.75
CA PHE A 593 -24.89 4.77 -18.81
C PHE A 593 -23.84 3.76 -19.24
N MET A 594 -24.23 2.69 -19.93
CA MET A 594 -23.33 1.62 -20.37
C MET A 594 -22.33 2.06 -21.45
N GLU A 595 -22.46 3.25 -22.01
CA GLU A 595 -21.49 3.79 -22.95
C GLU A 595 -20.16 4.10 -22.25
N ARG A 596 -19.06 3.55 -22.80
CA ARG A 596 -17.70 3.82 -22.30
C ARG A 596 -17.27 5.25 -22.66
N THR A 597 -16.85 6.02 -21.66
CA THR A 597 -16.42 7.41 -21.86
C THR A 597 -15.05 7.67 -21.23
N ALA A 598 -14.22 8.45 -21.94
CA ALA A 598 -13.00 8.99 -21.36
C ALA A 598 -13.37 10.15 -20.43
N PHE A 599 -13.05 10.05 -19.16
CA PHE A 599 -13.38 11.09 -18.17
C PHE A 599 -12.17 11.85 -17.63
N GLU A 600 -10.95 11.35 -17.87
CA GLU A 600 -9.71 11.94 -17.39
C GLU A 600 -8.56 11.60 -18.34
N THR A 601 -7.57 12.50 -18.46
CA THR A 601 -6.31 12.22 -19.14
C THR A 601 -5.18 12.27 -18.13
N ARG A 602 -4.41 11.20 -18.02
CA ARG A 602 -3.28 11.06 -17.10
C ARG A 602 -1.96 11.40 -17.75
N ILE A 603 -0.99 11.74 -16.91
CA ILE A 603 0.37 12.07 -17.36
C ILE A 603 1.32 10.96 -16.89
N PHE A 604 2.06 10.41 -17.85
CA PHE A 604 3.23 9.60 -17.58
C PHE A 604 4.33 10.02 -18.54
N GLU A 605 5.46 10.40 -18.01
CA GLU A 605 6.66 10.75 -18.75
C GLU A 605 7.78 9.77 -18.41
N ARG A 606 8.71 9.55 -19.32
CA ARG A 606 9.77 8.55 -19.16
C ARG A 606 10.60 8.75 -17.89
N ARG A 607 10.82 9.99 -17.43
CA ARG A 607 11.47 10.28 -16.13
C ARG A 607 10.70 9.70 -14.92
N MET A 608 9.39 9.45 -15.05
CA MET A 608 8.54 8.94 -13.98
C MET A 608 8.71 7.42 -13.72
N TYR A 609 9.60 6.75 -14.43
CA TYR A 609 10.03 5.40 -14.08
C TYR A 609 10.69 5.35 -12.71
N LEU A 610 11.41 6.41 -12.32
CA LEU A 610 11.96 6.59 -10.97
C LEU A 610 11.38 7.86 -10.34
N TYR A 611 11.14 7.81 -9.04
CA TYR A 611 10.71 8.98 -8.30
C TYR A 611 11.87 9.98 -8.13
N PRO A 612 11.64 11.31 -8.20
CA PRO A 612 12.71 12.28 -8.01
C PRO A 612 13.17 12.31 -6.55
N ILE A 613 14.47 12.52 -6.33
CA ILE A 613 14.97 12.92 -5.03
C ILE A 613 14.39 14.30 -4.70
N PRO A 614 13.90 14.54 -3.47
CA PRO A 614 13.29 15.81 -3.11
C PRO A 614 14.20 16.99 -3.42
N LEU A 615 13.66 18.01 -4.08
CA LEU A 615 14.42 19.17 -4.56
C LEU A 615 15.17 19.90 -3.44
N ASN A 616 14.54 20.00 -2.26
CA ASN A 616 15.17 20.62 -1.09
C ASN A 616 16.41 19.85 -0.61
N GLU A 617 16.47 18.55 -0.80
CA GLU A 617 17.64 17.73 -0.45
C GLU A 617 18.75 17.92 -1.49
N ILE A 618 18.41 17.95 -2.78
CA ILE A 618 19.35 18.27 -3.86
C ILE A 618 19.94 19.67 -3.67
N GLN A 619 19.12 20.66 -3.30
CA GLN A 619 19.58 22.04 -3.12
C GLN A 619 20.51 22.23 -1.91
N LYS A 620 20.38 21.40 -0.88
CA LYS A 620 21.25 21.43 0.31
C LYS A 620 22.55 20.64 0.13
N SER A 621 22.60 19.76 -0.86
CA SER A 621 23.70 18.82 -1.07
C SER A 621 24.58 19.26 -2.22
N SER A 622 25.89 19.11 -2.04
CA SER A 622 26.89 19.21 -3.12
C SER A 622 27.20 17.85 -3.75
N LYS A 623 26.75 16.76 -3.13
CA LYS A 623 27.08 15.36 -3.47
C LYS A 623 25.92 14.59 -4.09
N LEU A 624 24.66 14.93 -3.73
CA LEU A 624 23.49 14.27 -4.30
C LEU A 624 23.28 14.69 -5.74
N VAL A 625 23.10 13.72 -6.62
CA VAL A 625 22.68 13.92 -8.00
C VAL A 625 21.25 13.44 -8.18
N GLN A 626 20.48 14.11 -9.04
CA GLN A 626 19.08 13.82 -9.27
C GLN A 626 18.89 12.56 -10.14
N ASN A 627 17.72 11.94 -10.10
CA ASN A 627 17.34 10.87 -11.03
C ASN A 627 17.16 11.42 -12.47
N PRO A 628 17.33 10.57 -13.50
CA PRO A 628 17.31 11.00 -14.89
C PRO A 628 16.04 11.76 -15.28
N GLY A 629 16.19 12.93 -15.91
CA GLY A 629 15.08 13.73 -16.43
C GLY A 629 14.38 14.64 -15.41
N TRP A 630 14.82 14.66 -14.17
CA TRP A 630 14.28 15.51 -13.10
C TRP A 630 15.08 16.77 -12.81
#